data_92a3f175d2d37e18f4b1bf005d6c6725
#
_entry.id   92a3f175d2d37e18f4b1bf005d6c6725
#
_cell.length_a   1.000
_cell.length_b   1.000
_cell.length_c   1.000
_cell.angle_alpha   90.00
_cell.angle_beta   90.00
_cell.angle_gamma   90.00
#
_symmetry.space_group_name_H-M   'P 1'
#
loop_
_entity.id
_entity.type
_entity.pdbx_description
1 polymer ?
#
loop_
_entity_poly.entity_id
_entity_poly.type
_entity_poly.pdbx_seq_one_letter_code
_entity_poly.pdbx_strand_id
1 'polypeptide(L)'
;MLSKTQWWIIGSVGVLVFGIVTILVTKAKKTNMNTNDTDNDTDKNVDKNKNYIIGDSQSPIIDRNSKKASLINKTGSEQSLWKGSQGLSWLKSAVKNYKVSTDVNTIIINIGTNGKFNVKNDIKGLVSAIKDKFPNAKLLAVKGSWGWGGNANVTTNDVNKYYDIFKKYGVKVLDNAIGKTTNPHKNLPIYAKIGEEIDKNIT
;
A
#
# COMPACT_ATOMS: atom_id res chain seq x y z
N MET A 1 -40.33 52.86 5.06
CA MET A 1 -39.20 53.72 4.62
C MET A 1 -38.09 52.79 4.08
N LEU A 2 -37.76 53.01 2.81
CA LEU A 2 -36.90 52.19 2.00
C LEU A 2 -35.39 52.42 2.30
N SER A 3 -34.59 51.39 2.29
CA SER A 3 -33.16 51.55 1.96
C SER A 3 -32.75 50.50 0.94
N LYS A 4 -32.31 50.96 -0.18
CA LYS A 4 -31.85 50.21 -1.34
C LYS A 4 -30.39 49.84 -1.15
N THR A 5 -30.09 48.56 -1.28
CA THR A 5 -28.73 48.04 -1.35
C THR A 5 -28.30 48.07 -2.80
N GLN A 6 -27.24 48.82 -3.13
CA GLN A 6 -26.64 48.89 -4.44
C GLN A 6 -25.56 47.81 -4.56
N TRP A 7 -25.67 47.03 -5.62
CA TRP A 7 -24.64 46.05 -6.07
C TRP A 7 -23.61 46.76 -6.91
N TRP A 8 -22.34 46.61 -6.53
CA TRP A 8 -21.23 46.97 -7.39
C TRP A 8 -20.65 45.69 -7.99
N ILE A 9 -20.80 45.55 -9.31
CA ILE A 9 -20.12 44.56 -10.10
C ILE A 9 -18.78 45.18 -10.55
N ILE A 10 -17.68 44.67 -10.07
CA ILE A 10 -16.35 45.00 -10.59
C ILE A 10 -15.95 43.84 -11.51
N GLY A 11 -16.00 44.09 -12.82
CA GLY A 11 -15.42 43.19 -13.82
C GLY A 11 -13.92 43.36 -13.86
N SER A 12 -13.17 42.31 -13.57
CA SER A 12 -11.75 42.24 -13.82
C SER A 12 -11.47 41.45 -15.09
N VAL A 13 -10.96 42.18 -16.07
CA VAL A 13 -10.44 41.64 -17.34
C VAL A 13 -9.14 40.91 -17.04
N GLY A 14 -9.16 39.57 -17.12
CA GLY A 14 -7.97 38.75 -17.03
C GLY A 14 -7.25 38.68 -18.37
N VAL A 15 -6.05 39.24 -18.44
CA VAL A 15 -5.15 39.10 -19.58
C VAL A 15 -4.54 37.69 -19.58
N LEU A 16 -4.86 36.89 -20.60
CA LEU A 16 -4.22 35.60 -20.87
C LEU A 16 -2.83 35.84 -21.48
N VAL A 17 -1.79 35.61 -20.71
CA VAL A 17 -0.40 35.55 -21.23
C VAL A 17 -0.12 34.09 -21.60
N PHE A 18 -0.07 33.81 -22.92
CA PHE A 18 0.45 32.54 -23.42
C PHE A 18 1.99 32.55 -23.33
N GLY A 19 2.51 31.84 -22.35
CA GLY A 19 3.94 31.54 -22.28
C GLY A 19 4.28 30.34 -23.13
N ILE A 20 4.97 30.55 -24.27
CA ILE A 20 5.56 29.48 -25.07
C ILE A 20 6.79 28.96 -24.36
N VAL A 21 6.72 27.74 -23.79
CA VAL A 21 7.88 27.03 -23.23
C VAL A 21 8.57 26.28 -24.37
N THR A 22 9.70 26.82 -24.82
CA THR A 22 10.60 26.16 -25.75
C THR A 22 11.41 25.10 -25.04
N ILE A 23 11.12 23.82 -25.24
CA ILE A 23 11.91 22.72 -24.71
C ILE A 23 13.16 22.53 -25.58
N LEU A 24 14.31 22.94 -25.07
CA LEU A 24 15.62 22.61 -25.63
C LEU A 24 15.96 21.14 -25.30
N VAL A 25 15.85 20.27 -26.29
CA VAL A 25 16.32 18.89 -26.20
C VAL A 25 17.82 18.88 -26.46
N THR A 26 18.64 18.84 -25.41
CA THR A 26 20.07 18.58 -25.52
C THR A 26 20.30 17.08 -25.68
N LYS A 27 20.75 16.66 -26.86
CA LYS A 27 21.25 15.30 -27.14
C LYS A 27 22.55 15.08 -26.36
N ALA A 28 22.49 14.28 -25.28
CA ALA A 28 23.69 13.80 -24.62
C ALA A 28 24.32 12.68 -25.47
N LYS A 29 25.59 12.86 -25.83
CA LYS A 29 26.43 11.88 -26.50
C LYS A 29 26.63 10.65 -25.60
N LYS A 30 26.33 9.47 -26.11
CA LYS A 30 26.67 8.18 -25.51
C LYS A 30 28.21 8.02 -25.53
N THR A 31 28.83 8.09 -24.38
CA THR A 31 30.22 7.63 -24.21
C THR A 31 30.17 6.17 -23.80
N ASN A 32 30.64 5.29 -24.68
CA ASN A 32 30.89 3.88 -24.35
C ASN A 32 32.09 3.83 -23.39
N MET A 33 31.83 3.45 -22.13
CA MET A 33 32.86 2.92 -21.26
C MET A 33 32.60 1.42 -21.11
N ASN A 34 33.49 0.66 -21.74
CA ASN A 34 33.61 -0.76 -21.62
C ASN A 34 34.40 -1.03 -20.33
N THR A 35 33.75 -1.46 -19.26
CA THR A 35 34.40 -2.07 -18.12
C THR A 35 33.80 -3.45 -17.94
N ASN A 36 34.60 -4.45 -18.33
CA ASN A 36 34.39 -5.85 -17.96
C ASN A 36 34.64 -5.97 -16.45
N ASP A 37 33.54 -5.99 -15.66
CA ASP A 37 33.55 -6.57 -14.34
C ASP A 37 32.58 -7.75 -14.36
N THR A 38 33.20 -8.94 -14.41
CA THR A 38 32.55 -10.24 -14.26
C THR A 38 32.28 -10.44 -12.77
N ASP A 39 31.21 -9.84 -12.25
CA ASP A 39 30.60 -10.31 -11.02
C ASP A 39 29.47 -11.27 -11.39
N ASN A 40 29.79 -12.55 -11.23
CA ASN A 40 28.84 -13.66 -11.22
C ASN A 40 27.94 -13.55 -9.98
N ASP A 41 27.05 -12.57 -9.97
CA ASP A 41 25.91 -12.56 -9.08
C ASP A 41 24.75 -13.24 -9.81
N THR A 42 24.72 -14.59 -9.70
CA THR A 42 23.53 -15.38 -10.03
C THR A 42 22.47 -15.13 -8.96
N ASP A 43 22.10 -13.87 -8.78
CA ASP A 43 20.88 -13.50 -8.09
C ASP A 43 19.74 -13.98 -8.99
N LYS A 44 19.23 -15.18 -8.68
CA LYS A 44 18.03 -15.74 -9.31
C LYS A 44 17.01 -14.64 -9.30
N ASN A 45 16.68 -14.13 -10.46
CA ASN A 45 15.64 -13.12 -10.69
C ASN A 45 14.32 -13.71 -10.19
N VAL A 46 14.13 -13.68 -8.85
CA VAL A 46 12.90 -14.11 -8.21
C VAL A 46 11.87 -13.09 -8.69
N ASP A 47 11.00 -13.57 -9.53
CA ASP A 47 9.98 -12.77 -10.18
C ASP A 47 9.10 -12.10 -9.10
N LYS A 48 9.50 -10.89 -8.68
CA LYS A 48 8.74 -10.05 -7.71
C LYS A 48 7.30 -9.84 -8.15
N ASN A 49 7.01 -10.13 -9.42
CA ASN A 49 5.73 -9.84 -10.06
C ASN A 49 4.59 -10.77 -9.65
N LYS A 50 4.83 -11.77 -8.80
CA LYS A 50 3.80 -12.74 -8.38
C LYS A 50 3.43 -12.67 -6.90
N ASN A 51 4.09 -11.81 -6.12
CA ASN A 51 3.84 -11.63 -4.70
C ASN A 51 3.49 -10.17 -4.42
N TYR A 52 2.27 -9.91 -3.99
CA TYR A 52 1.77 -8.55 -3.91
C TYR A 52 1.38 -8.13 -2.50
N ILE A 53 1.72 -6.88 -2.17
CA ILE A 53 1.31 -6.20 -0.93
C ILE A 53 0.11 -5.33 -1.24
N ILE A 54 -0.94 -5.47 -0.43
CA ILE A 54 -2.19 -4.71 -0.51
C ILE A 54 -2.53 -4.11 0.86
N GLY A 55 -3.19 -2.94 0.88
CA GLY A 55 -3.63 -2.38 2.16
C GLY A 55 -3.63 -0.86 2.27
N ASP A 56 -3.07 -0.34 3.37
CA ASP A 56 -3.11 1.09 3.71
C ASP A 56 -1.77 1.82 3.48
N SER A 57 -1.59 3.00 4.08
CA SER A 57 -0.41 3.87 3.92
C SER A 57 0.92 3.27 4.40
N GLN A 58 0.89 2.17 5.16
CA GLN A 58 2.09 1.49 5.63
C GLN A 58 2.62 0.49 4.58
N SER A 59 1.77 0.07 3.66
CA SER A 59 2.12 -0.89 2.59
C SER A 59 3.31 -0.45 1.72
N PRO A 60 3.47 0.83 1.32
CA PRO A 60 4.66 1.28 0.59
C PRO A 60 5.97 1.17 1.35
N ILE A 61 5.93 1.21 2.69
CA ILE A 61 7.14 1.03 3.50
C ILE A 61 7.50 -0.44 3.57
N ILE A 62 6.51 -1.32 3.68
CA ILE A 62 6.70 -2.77 3.63
C ILE A 62 7.30 -3.17 2.27
N ASP A 63 6.78 -2.62 1.16
CA ASP A 63 7.30 -2.85 -0.22
C ASP A 63 8.80 -2.52 -0.34
N ARG A 64 9.25 -1.41 0.25
CA ARG A 64 10.67 -1.02 0.23
C ARG A 64 11.57 -1.93 1.05
N ASN A 65 11.03 -2.67 1.99
CA ASN A 65 11.78 -3.53 2.90
C ASN A 65 11.68 -5.04 2.56
N SER A 66 10.84 -5.44 1.59
CA SER A 66 10.79 -6.81 1.07
C SER A 66 11.54 -6.89 -0.26
N LYS A 67 12.31 -7.96 -0.44
CA LYS A 67 13.02 -8.25 -1.70
C LYS A 67 12.16 -9.04 -2.68
N LYS A 68 11.17 -9.79 -2.18
CA LYS A 68 10.38 -10.75 -2.97
C LYS A 68 8.92 -10.33 -3.20
N ALA A 69 8.42 -9.30 -2.52
CA ALA A 69 7.07 -8.79 -2.69
C ALA A 69 7.06 -7.33 -3.11
N SER A 70 6.01 -6.90 -3.80
CA SER A 70 5.83 -5.52 -4.23
C SER A 70 4.37 -5.07 -4.16
N LEU A 71 4.14 -3.76 -4.13
CA LEU A 71 2.79 -3.22 -4.24
C LEU A 71 2.14 -3.60 -5.57
N ILE A 72 0.90 -3.99 -5.54
CA ILE A 72 0.06 -4.01 -6.75
C ILE A 72 -0.13 -2.57 -7.22
N ASN A 73 0.29 -2.28 -8.46
CA ASN A 73 0.21 -0.96 -9.08
C ASN A 73 0.79 0.17 -8.20
N LYS A 74 2.11 0.32 -8.25
CA LYS A 74 2.90 1.28 -7.45
C LYS A 74 2.44 2.74 -7.55
N THR A 75 1.75 3.11 -8.62
CA THR A 75 1.41 4.50 -8.97
C THR A 75 0.08 5.00 -8.41
N GLY A 76 -0.61 4.23 -7.56
CA GLY A 76 -1.89 4.66 -6.98
C GLY A 76 -3.00 4.88 -8.01
N SER A 77 -2.93 4.20 -9.16
CA SER A 77 -3.97 4.18 -10.19
C SER A 77 -5.30 3.66 -9.62
N GLU A 78 -6.41 3.83 -10.35
CA GLU A 78 -7.74 3.31 -9.97
C GLU A 78 -7.74 1.79 -9.70
N GLN A 79 -6.78 1.05 -10.27
CA GLN A 79 -6.58 -0.38 -10.05
C GLN A 79 -5.62 -0.70 -8.88
N SER A 80 -5.17 0.29 -8.12
CA SER A 80 -4.31 0.05 -6.96
C SER A 80 -5.09 -0.64 -5.86
N LEU A 81 -4.48 -1.66 -5.24
CA LEU A 81 -5.03 -2.31 -4.04
C LEU A 81 -4.38 -1.81 -2.75
N TRP A 82 -3.78 -0.63 -2.78
CA TRP A 82 -3.34 0.08 -1.59
C TRP A 82 -3.72 1.56 -1.66
N LYS A 83 -4.06 2.16 -0.53
CA LYS A 83 -4.37 3.59 -0.46
C LYS A 83 -4.22 4.11 0.96
N GLY A 84 -3.60 5.28 1.09
CA GLY A 84 -3.48 5.98 2.37
C GLY A 84 -4.83 6.31 2.99
N SER A 85 -4.88 6.31 4.33
CA SER A 85 -6.07 6.66 5.13
C SER A 85 -7.32 5.79 4.87
N GLN A 86 -7.20 4.65 4.21
CA GLN A 86 -8.31 3.76 3.91
C GLN A 86 -8.37 2.57 4.87
N GLY A 87 -9.60 2.13 5.18
CA GLY A 87 -9.87 0.97 6.01
C GLY A 87 -10.29 -0.26 5.22
N LEU A 88 -10.67 -1.31 5.95
CA LEU A 88 -11.02 -2.62 5.38
C LEU A 88 -12.15 -2.56 4.34
N SER A 89 -13.18 -1.75 4.56
CA SER A 89 -14.32 -1.65 3.64
C SER A 89 -13.89 -1.15 2.25
N TRP A 90 -12.99 -0.16 2.21
CA TRP A 90 -12.43 0.32 0.95
C TRP A 90 -11.62 -0.79 0.26
N LEU A 91 -10.70 -1.45 0.98
CA LEU A 91 -9.87 -2.52 0.41
C LEU A 91 -10.74 -3.65 -0.14
N LYS A 92 -11.79 -4.06 0.60
CA LYS A 92 -12.73 -5.07 0.12
C LYS A 92 -13.41 -4.66 -1.19
N SER A 93 -13.85 -3.41 -1.31
CA SER A 93 -14.46 -2.90 -2.55
C SER A 93 -13.45 -2.85 -3.69
N ALA A 94 -12.23 -2.37 -3.45
CA ALA A 94 -11.16 -2.33 -4.44
C ALA A 94 -10.82 -3.73 -4.96
N VAL A 95 -10.68 -4.72 -4.07
CA VAL A 95 -10.43 -6.11 -4.44
C VAL A 95 -11.58 -6.69 -5.27
N LYS A 96 -12.84 -6.47 -4.88
CA LYS A 96 -14.00 -6.94 -5.63
C LYS A 96 -14.02 -6.45 -7.07
N ASN A 97 -13.57 -5.21 -7.30
CA ASN A 97 -13.52 -4.59 -8.62
C ASN A 97 -12.24 -4.92 -9.40
N TYR A 98 -11.29 -5.63 -8.77
CA TYR A 98 -10.05 -6.02 -9.42
C TYR A 98 -10.27 -7.17 -10.41
N LYS A 99 -9.42 -7.26 -11.43
CA LYS A 99 -9.44 -8.40 -12.37
C LYS A 99 -9.02 -9.69 -11.67
N VAL A 100 -9.55 -10.83 -12.12
CA VAL A 100 -9.07 -12.15 -11.67
C VAL A 100 -7.65 -12.38 -12.19
N SER A 101 -6.79 -12.94 -11.36
CA SER A 101 -5.40 -13.29 -11.70
C SER A 101 -5.04 -14.61 -11.03
N THR A 102 -4.73 -15.62 -11.83
CA THR A 102 -4.43 -16.98 -11.39
C THR A 102 -2.94 -17.26 -11.20
N ASP A 103 -2.10 -16.33 -11.63
CA ASP A 103 -0.64 -16.39 -11.61
C ASP A 103 -0.01 -15.71 -10.38
N VAL A 104 -0.83 -15.22 -9.46
CA VAL A 104 -0.37 -14.63 -8.19
C VAL A 104 -0.06 -15.73 -7.18
N ASN A 105 1.16 -15.70 -6.63
CA ASN A 105 1.63 -16.69 -5.66
C ASN A 105 1.25 -16.32 -4.22
N THR A 106 1.38 -15.03 -3.86
CA THR A 106 1.13 -14.58 -2.49
C THR A 106 0.49 -13.20 -2.47
N ILE A 107 -0.52 -13.03 -1.61
CA ILE A 107 -1.07 -11.72 -1.23
C ILE A 107 -0.71 -11.43 0.22
N ILE A 108 -0.03 -10.31 0.45
CA ILE A 108 0.34 -9.80 1.76
C ILE A 108 -0.61 -8.65 2.11
N ILE A 109 -1.39 -8.82 3.17
CA ILE A 109 -2.45 -7.91 3.59
C ILE A 109 -1.94 -7.05 4.74
N ASN A 110 -1.91 -5.72 4.56
CA ASN A 110 -1.62 -4.78 5.64
C ASN A 110 -2.79 -3.80 5.80
N ILE A 111 -3.77 -4.15 6.64
CA ILE A 111 -4.99 -3.38 6.86
C ILE A 111 -5.48 -3.53 8.30
N GLY A 112 -6.09 -2.48 8.84
CA GLY A 112 -6.67 -2.51 10.20
C GLY A 112 -6.45 -1.20 10.95
N THR A 113 -5.30 -0.57 10.78
CA THR A 113 -4.92 0.67 11.46
C THR A 113 -5.98 1.77 11.30
N ASN A 114 -6.41 2.09 10.09
CA ASN A 114 -7.41 3.15 9.85
C ASN A 114 -8.84 2.79 10.33
N GLY A 115 -9.09 1.53 10.67
CA GLY A 115 -10.33 1.04 11.26
C GLY A 115 -10.23 0.75 12.75
N LYS A 116 -9.15 1.18 13.43
CA LYS A 116 -8.89 0.94 14.86
C LYS A 116 -8.98 -0.54 15.23
N PHE A 117 -8.61 -1.44 14.31
CA PHE A 117 -8.68 -2.89 14.48
C PHE A 117 -10.07 -3.39 14.96
N ASN A 118 -11.13 -2.81 14.38
CA ASN A 118 -12.49 -3.13 14.78
C ASN A 118 -12.86 -4.56 14.35
N VAL A 119 -13.06 -5.45 15.30
CA VAL A 119 -13.43 -6.87 15.08
C VAL A 119 -14.80 -7.07 14.42
N LYS A 120 -15.65 -6.03 14.36
CA LYS A 120 -16.92 -6.06 13.64
C LYS A 120 -16.76 -5.81 12.14
N ASN A 121 -15.56 -5.48 11.66
CA ASN A 121 -15.29 -5.34 10.24
C ASN A 121 -15.49 -6.68 9.52
N ASP A 122 -15.94 -6.62 8.27
CA ASP A 122 -16.18 -7.80 7.45
C ASP A 122 -14.89 -8.39 6.88
N ILE A 123 -14.05 -8.92 7.79
CA ILE A 123 -12.80 -9.60 7.44
C ILE A 123 -13.07 -10.82 6.58
N LYS A 124 -14.14 -11.59 6.89
CA LYS A 124 -14.57 -12.75 6.08
C LYS A 124 -14.79 -12.34 4.63
N GLY A 125 -15.57 -11.27 4.41
CA GLY A 125 -15.89 -10.80 3.06
C GLY A 125 -14.66 -10.27 2.32
N LEU A 126 -13.66 -9.65 3.01
CA LEU A 126 -12.40 -9.28 2.40
C LEU A 126 -11.61 -10.51 1.96
N VAL A 127 -11.43 -11.50 2.85
CA VAL A 127 -10.67 -12.73 2.54
C VAL A 127 -11.34 -13.50 1.41
N SER A 128 -12.68 -13.61 1.40
CA SER A 128 -13.42 -14.22 0.28
C SER A 128 -13.14 -13.49 -1.02
N ALA A 129 -13.27 -12.16 -1.05
CA ALA A 129 -13.02 -11.36 -2.25
C ALA A 129 -11.59 -11.53 -2.78
N ILE A 130 -10.58 -11.64 -1.88
CA ILE A 130 -9.19 -11.90 -2.27
C ILE A 130 -9.08 -13.29 -2.93
N LYS A 131 -9.65 -14.32 -2.33
CA LYS A 131 -9.64 -15.68 -2.88
C LYS A 131 -10.35 -15.78 -4.22
N ASP A 132 -11.44 -15.04 -4.42
CA ASP A 132 -12.16 -14.98 -5.68
C ASP A 132 -11.32 -14.34 -6.81
N LYS A 133 -10.47 -13.37 -6.46
CA LYS A 133 -9.63 -12.63 -7.42
C LYS A 133 -8.25 -13.25 -7.63
N PHE A 134 -7.74 -13.92 -6.62
CA PHE A 134 -6.41 -14.54 -6.59
C PHE A 134 -6.53 -15.97 -6.05
N PRO A 135 -7.18 -16.89 -6.81
CA PRO A 135 -7.59 -18.20 -6.28
C PRO A 135 -6.42 -19.09 -5.85
N ASN A 136 -5.25 -18.92 -6.45
CA ASN A 136 -4.06 -19.72 -6.17
C ASN A 136 -3.12 -19.08 -5.12
N ALA A 137 -3.42 -17.85 -4.68
CA ALA A 137 -2.52 -17.12 -3.83
C ALA A 137 -2.53 -17.63 -2.37
N LYS A 138 -1.35 -17.78 -1.79
CA LYS A 138 -1.18 -17.85 -0.33
C LYS A 138 -1.53 -16.48 0.27
N LEU A 139 -2.16 -16.48 1.44
CA LEU A 139 -2.52 -15.23 2.13
C LEU A 139 -1.68 -15.06 3.38
N LEU A 140 -0.96 -13.93 3.45
CA LEU A 140 -0.22 -13.48 4.61
C LEU A 140 -0.85 -12.18 5.14
N ALA A 141 -0.74 -11.89 6.43
CA ALA A 141 -1.15 -10.62 6.99
C ALA A 141 -0.06 -10.04 7.89
N VAL A 142 0.22 -8.74 7.72
CA VAL A 142 1.12 -7.95 8.56
C VAL A 142 0.30 -7.13 9.54
N LYS A 143 0.60 -7.28 10.84
CA LYS A 143 -0.03 -6.49 11.88
C LYS A 143 0.40 -5.02 11.78
N GLY A 144 -0.58 -4.12 11.57
CA GLY A 144 -0.36 -2.69 11.43
C GLY A 144 0.09 -1.99 12.72
N SER A 145 0.16 -0.65 12.67
CA SER A 145 0.57 0.19 13.81
C SER A 145 -0.62 0.72 14.60
N TRP A 146 -0.37 1.04 15.87
CA TRP A 146 -1.30 1.72 16.78
C TRP A 146 -0.58 2.68 17.72
N GLY A 147 -1.30 3.34 18.62
CA GLY A 147 -0.72 4.24 19.65
C GLY A 147 -0.58 5.69 19.23
N TRP A 148 -1.23 6.11 18.14
CA TRP A 148 -1.20 7.49 17.61
C TRP A 148 -2.55 7.91 17.05
N GLY A 149 -2.81 9.21 17.03
CA GLY A 149 -4.06 9.76 16.49
C GLY A 149 -5.30 9.05 17.03
N GLY A 150 -6.20 8.66 16.14
CA GLY A 150 -7.41 7.91 16.50
C GLY A 150 -7.16 6.52 17.09
N ASN A 151 -5.94 6.00 17.04
CA ASN A 151 -5.53 4.69 17.57
C ASN A 151 -4.76 4.79 18.90
N ALA A 152 -4.74 5.95 19.56
CA ALA A 152 -3.99 6.17 20.80
C ALA A 152 -4.37 5.16 21.91
N ASN A 153 -5.66 4.79 22.00
CA ASN A 153 -6.19 3.86 22.99
C ASN A 153 -6.27 2.40 22.51
N VAL A 154 -5.83 2.09 21.28
CA VAL A 154 -5.78 0.71 20.79
C VAL A 154 -4.70 -0.04 21.55
N THR A 155 -5.03 -1.24 22.01
CA THR A 155 -4.12 -2.13 22.74
C THR A 155 -3.59 -3.25 21.85
N THR A 156 -2.50 -3.88 22.25
CA THR A 156 -1.99 -5.10 21.61
C THR A 156 -3.06 -6.20 21.56
N ASN A 157 -3.89 -6.30 22.59
CA ASN A 157 -4.97 -7.28 22.64
C ASN A 157 -6.04 -7.02 21.57
N ASP A 158 -6.40 -5.77 21.31
CA ASP A 158 -7.35 -5.41 20.25
C ASP A 158 -6.79 -5.79 18.88
N VAL A 159 -5.51 -5.51 18.65
CA VAL A 159 -4.81 -5.90 17.43
C VAL A 159 -4.79 -7.42 17.27
N ASN A 160 -4.43 -8.16 18.31
CA ASN A 160 -4.40 -9.62 18.24
C ASN A 160 -5.78 -10.21 17.95
N LYS A 161 -6.84 -9.76 18.65
CA LYS A 161 -8.22 -10.20 18.39
C LYS A 161 -8.64 -9.95 16.94
N TYR A 162 -8.25 -8.82 16.37
CA TYR A 162 -8.55 -8.49 14.97
C TYR A 162 -7.86 -9.47 14.00
N TYR A 163 -6.58 -9.74 14.19
CA TYR A 163 -5.84 -10.67 13.32
C TYR A 163 -6.15 -12.13 13.58
N ASP A 164 -6.65 -12.49 14.75
CA ASP A 164 -7.17 -13.85 15.01
C ASP A 164 -8.39 -14.17 14.13
N ILE A 165 -9.15 -13.15 13.70
CA ILE A 165 -10.22 -13.36 12.71
C ILE A 165 -9.62 -13.71 11.34
N PHE A 166 -8.52 -13.08 10.91
CA PHE A 166 -7.82 -13.46 9.68
C PHE A 166 -7.38 -14.92 9.73
N LYS A 167 -6.78 -15.37 10.85
CA LYS A 167 -6.35 -16.76 11.02
C LYS A 167 -7.52 -17.74 10.86
N LYS A 168 -8.73 -17.42 11.38
CA LYS A 168 -9.93 -18.26 11.23
C LYS A 168 -10.33 -18.48 9.77
N TYR A 169 -9.97 -17.58 8.87
CA TYR A 169 -10.26 -17.68 7.43
C TYR A 169 -9.05 -18.14 6.60
N GLY A 170 -8.03 -18.71 7.26
CA GLY A 170 -6.89 -19.35 6.59
C GLY A 170 -5.81 -18.37 6.13
N VAL A 171 -5.75 -17.17 6.70
CA VAL A 171 -4.65 -16.21 6.46
C VAL A 171 -3.56 -16.46 7.51
N LYS A 172 -2.31 -16.67 7.07
CA LYS A 172 -1.17 -16.73 7.96
C LYS A 172 -0.82 -15.31 8.43
N VAL A 173 -0.95 -15.05 9.72
CA VAL A 173 -0.54 -13.78 10.33
C VAL A 173 0.93 -13.86 10.70
N LEU A 174 1.72 -12.89 10.26
CA LEU A 174 3.14 -12.81 10.58
C LEU A 174 3.35 -12.43 12.05
N ASP A 175 4.47 -12.88 12.62
CA ASP A 175 4.77 -12.68 14.04
C ASP A 175 5.14 -11.23 14.32
N ASN A 176 5.98 -10.62 13.45
CA ASN A 176 6.34 -9.23 13.56
C ASN A 176 5.14 -8.31 13.29
N ALA A 177 4.99 -7.30 14.13
CA ALA A 177 4.00 -6.24 14.00
C ALA A 177 4.71 -4.91 13.83
N ILE A 178 4.11 -3.97 13.07
CA ILE A 178 4.63 -2.59 13.03
C ILE A 178 4.61 -2.00 14.45
N GLY A 179 3.57 -2.31 15.21
CA GLY A 179 3.56 -2.12 16.65
C GLY A 179 3.12 -0.72 17.10
N LYS A 180 3.28 -0.46 18.40
CA LYS A 180 2.96 0.83 19.01
C LYS A 180 4.00 1.87 18.57
N THR A 181 3.55 2.96 17.95
CA THR A 181 4.43 4.04 17.46
C THR A 181 3.68 5.36 17.40
N THR A 182 4.39 6.46 17.48
CA THR A 182 3.84 7.81 17.26
C THR A 182 3.92 8.25 15.80
N ASN A 183 4.71 7.56 14.98
CA ASN A 183 4.86 7.87 13.54
C ASN A 183 5.12 6.61 12.72
N PRO A 184 4.07 5.96 12.19
CA PRO A 184 4.20 4.73 11.42
C PRO A 184 4.74 4.95 10.00
N HIS A 185 4.84 6.20 9.53
CA HIS A 185 5.30 6.52 8.19
C HIS A 185 6.82 6.73 8.11
N LYS A 186 7.53 6.72 9.25
CA LYS A 186 8.99 6.60 9.26
C LYS A 186 9.40 5.17 8.93
N ASN A 187 10.53 5.01 8.26
CA ASN A 187 11.13 3.70 8.05
C ASN A 187 11.77 3.21 9.37
N LEU A 188 10.94 2.61 10.23
CA LEU A 188 11.35 2.07 11.51
C LEU A 188 12.13 0.75 11.29
N PRO A 189 13.08 0.39 12.19
CA PRO A 189 13.84 -0.87 12.08
C PRO A 189 12.96 -2.12 11.99
N ILE A 190 11.74 -2.07 12.54
CA ILE A 190 10.78 -3.17 12.46
C ILE A 190 10.36 -3.51 11.04
N TYR A 191 10.33 -2.53 10.12
CA TYR A 191 9.96 -2.79 8.73
C TYR A 191 10.96 -3.70 8.03
N ALA A 192 12.26 -3.60 8.34
CA ALA A 192 13.26 -4.52 7.81
C ALA A 192 12.99 -5.96 8.28
N LYS A 193 12.66 -6.16 9.58
CA LYS A 193 12.30 -7.48 10.11
C LYS A 193 11.02 -8.04 9.47
N ILE A 194 10.04 -7.18 9.21
CA ILE A 194 8.80 -7.56 8.50
C ILE A 194 9.11 -7.98 7.07
N GLY A 195 9.96 -7.21 6.36
CA GLY A 195 10.39 -7.56 5.00
C GLY A 195 11.10 -8.91 4.94
N GLU A 196 12.05 -9.15 5.85
CA GLU A 196 12.73 -10.45 5.98
C GLU A 196 11.75 -11.59 6.29
N GLU A 197 10.77 -11.36 7.16
CA GLU A 197 9.76 -12.36 7.50
C GLU A 197 8.84 -12.66 6.31
N ILE A 198 8.43 -11.65 5.55
CA ILE A 198 7.70 -11.82 4.29
C ILE A 198 8.53 -12.68 3.35
N ASP A 199 9.78 -12.31 3.10
CA ASP A 199 10.67 -12.98 2.15
C ASP A 199 10.95 -14.46 2.51
N LYS A 200 10.97 -14.80 3.80
CA LYS A 200 11.06 -16.18 4.30
C LYS A 200 9.77 -16.99 4.07
N ASN A 201 8.63 -16.33 4.01
CA ASN A 201 7.31 -16.98 3.86
C ASN A 201 6.84 -17.08 2.40
N ILE A 202 7.55 -16.44 1.49
CA ILE A 202 7.33 -16.50 0.04
C ILE A 202 8.30 -17.53 -0.55
N THR A 203 7.75 -18.46 -1.29
CA THR A 203 8.52 -19.46 -2.05
C THR A 203 8.76 -18.99 -3.46
#